data_54f16c56712d035aab03145a6a9ef6e4
#
_entry.id   54f16c56712d035aab03145a6a9ef6e4
#
_cell.length_a   1.000
_cell.length_b   1.000
_cell.length_c   1.000
_cell.angle_alpha   90.00
_cell.angle_beta   90.00
_cell.angle_gamma   90.00
#
_symmetry.space_group_name_H-M   'P 1'
#
loop_
_entity.id
_entity.type
_entity.pdbx_description
1 polymer ?
#
loop_
_entity_poly.entity_id
_entity_poly.type
_entity_poly.pdbx_seq_one_letter_code
_entity_poly.pdbx_strand_id
1 'polypeptide(L)'
;MLQGFYWDSWKGDTKWAKLTEEADELSMFFNLIWVPQSGWCKSSSDMGYYPRYWLDQRSAFGSEDELRTMISTFKAKGTGIIADVVINHKNGVSRWCDFANETVTGKTTGKTYSVSWDNTSYSQICKDDEANTSAKSEAKDKIHGAADTGLGDTGCRDLDHTNATTQQNIKTYEDFLLNEMGYTGFRYDFVKGYDPKYIEMYNNSSKPQFSVGEYWQGTVSDTKSGDHPFGGVKDWVEATGKTSAAFDFPMKYLIKDAFGGNWKVLANYTTRTLVAKEPQYAVTFVDNHDTGEPHENPDPQRANIEAANAYILAMPGTPCVWLSHWQSYKYAIKKCILARKIARVTNTSEIIKSEGQDNGYVLIVKGDKGNVLLLLGSPTYDTSGYQLACEGENFRYYISNGLDISEIENVKPDDINHTIPPFCTVKEGETCAFFEQPSSSEWAGNIYCWAWDSNGNFTMGKWPGVKCEKIGTTAEGKNVWKWTWDGKYVKNNAATTTTGIPTNIIFTNKNIGNKQTNDMQFKNGNYYGENITYGNVTGISGIKADAKGDGSWYTISGVRLPGKPTQKGVYIHNGRKEMKK
;
A
#
# COMPACT_ATOMS: atom_id res chain seq x y z
N MET A 1 3.98 -8.85 -5.61
CA MET A 1 2.67 -8.28 -6.00
C MET A 1 2.54 -6.89 -5.41
N LEU A 2 1.82 -5.98 -6.09
CA LEU A 2 1.40 -4.68 -5.56
C LEU A 2 -0.12 -4.67 -5.44
N GLN A 3 -0.67 -4.20 -4.31
CA GLN A 3 -2.02 -3.67 -4.29
C GLN A 3 -1.97 -2.24 -4.80
N GLY A 4 -2.43 -2.00 -6.03
CA GLY A 4 -2.26 -0.75 -6.76
C GLY A 4 -3.29 0.33 -6.41
N PHE A 5 -3.82 0.33 -5.19
CA PHE A 5 -4.80 1.32 -4.74
C PHE A 5 -4.91 1.39 -3.21
N TYR A 6 -5.58 2.43 -2.71
CA TYR A 6 -6.00 2.62 -1.33
C TYR A 6 -7.44 3.13 -1.29
N TRP A 7 -8.06 3.18 -0.11
CA TRP A 7 -9.46 3.60 0.00
C TRP A 7 -9.65 5.03 -0.51
N ASP A 8 -10.67 5.26 -1.34
CA ASP A 8 -10.97 6.54 -2.00
C ASP A 8 -9.94 7.02 -3.06
N SER A 9 -8.98 6.20 -3.45
CA SER A 9 -7.93 6.54 -4.42
C SER A 9 -8.45 6.85 -5.84
N TRP A 10 -9.71 6.51 -6.13
CA TRP A 10 -10.40 6.94 -7.35
C TRP A 10 -10.46 8.47 -7.52
N LYS A 11 -10.22 9.24 -6.45
CA LYS A 11 -10.16 10.71 -6.48
C LYS A 11 -8.94 11.25 -7.24
N GLY A 12 -7.87 10.47 -7.42
CA GLY A 12 -6.64 10.96 -8.05
C GLY A 12 -5.72 9.86 -8.59
N ASP A 13 -4.86 9.35 -7.76
CA ASP A 13 -3.61 8.65 -8.11
C ASP A 13 -3.79 7.30 -8.79
N THR A 14 -4.94 6.65 -8.67
CA THR A 14 -5.17 5.30 -9.17
C THR A 14 -6.18 5.22 -10.30
N LYS A 15 -6.48 6.35 -10.94
CA LYS A 15 -7.15 6.34 -12.24
C LYS A 15 -6.37 5.45 -13.22
N TRP A 16 -7.07 4.74 -14.10
CA TRP A 16 -6.44 3.84 -15.07
C TRP A 16 -5.35 4.54 -15.89
N ALA A 17 -5.59 5.78 -16.30
CA ALA A 17 -4.60 6.60 -17.00
C ALA A 17 -3.36 6.86 -16.13
N LYS A 18 -3.53 7.15 -14.83
CA LYS A 18 -2.41 7.40 -13.91
C LYS A 18 -1.56 6.16 -13.66
N LEU A 19 -2.19 5.02 -13.41
CA LEU A 19 -1.46 3.75 -13.30
C LEU A 19 -0.71 3.41 -14.59
N THR A 20 -1.28 3.77 -15.76
CA THR A 20 -0.60 3.58 -17.06
C THR A 20 0.67 4.42 -17.15
N GLU A 21 0.66 5.66 -16.67
CA GLU A 21 1.85 6.54 -16.62
C GLU A 21 2.98 5.93 -15.77
N GLU A 22 2.65 5.19 -14.72
CA GLU A 22 3.61 4.56 -13.82
C GLU A 22 4.06 3.15 -14.25
N ALA A 23 3.58 2.66 -15.40
CA ALA A 23 3.80 1.27 -15.81
C ALA A 23 5.27 0.91 -16.00
N ASP A 24 6.11 1.84 -16.43
CA ASP A 24 7.55 1.60 -16.58
C ASP A 24 8.21 1.29 -15.25
N GLU A 25 7.96 2.10 -14.23
CA GLU A 25 8.52 1.90 -12.90
C GLU A 25 7.92 0.65 -12.24
N LEU A 26 6.59 0.57 -12.17
CA LEU A 26 5.93 -0.52 -11.43
C LEU A 26 6.26 -1.90 -12.00
N SER A 27 6.39 -2.03 -13.32
CA SER A 27 6.75 -3.31 -13.96
C SER A 27 8.19 -3.75 -13.70
N MET A 28 9.10 -2.84 -13.36
CA MET A 28 10.46 -3.22 -12.95
C MET A 28 10.47 -3.97 -11.62
N PHE A 29 9.53 -3.68 -10.73
CA PHE A 29 9.51 -4.22 -9.37
C PHE A 29 8.44 -5.28 -9.15
N PHE A 30 7.27 -5.17 -9.78
CA PHE A 30 6.12 -6.03 -9.53
C PHE A 30 5.73 -6.89 -10.73
N ASN A 31 5.54 -8.19 -10.49
CA ASN A 31 5.05 -9.14 -11.51
C ASN A 31 3.53 -9.15 -11.62
N LEU A 32 2.83 -8.78 -10.53
CA LEU A 32 1.37 -8.74 -10.45
C LEU A 32 0.94 -7.43 -9.77
N ILE A 33 -0.11 -6.80 -10.29
CA ILE A 33 -0.74 -5.63 -9.69
C ILE A 33 -2.23 -5.91 -9.53
N TRP A 34 -2.72 -5.91 -8.31
CA TRP A 34 -4.14 -5.98 -7.99
C TRP A 34 -4.74 -4.57 -8.05
N VAL A 35 -5.79 -4.41 -8.85
CA VAL A 35 -6.50 -3.15 -9.07
C VAL A 35 -7.95 -3.27 -8.60
N PRO A 36 -8.63 -2.15 -8.32
CA PRO A 36 -10.04 -2.16 -7.89
C PRO A 36 -10.96 -2.83 -8.89
N GLN A 37 -12.15 -3.24 -8.41
CA GLN A 37 -13.23 -3.75 -9.24
C GLN A 37 -13.57 -2.73 -10.33
N SER A 38 -13.63 -3.18 -11.58
CA SER A 38 -13.70 -2.33 -12.77
C SER A 38 -15.09 -2.21 -13.39
N GLY A 39 -16.05 -3.04 -12.96
CA GLY A 39 -17.44 -2.94 -13.44
C GLY A 39 -18.18 -1.73 -12.84
N TRP A 40 -19.25 -1.28 -13.51
CA TRP A 40 -20.02 -0.14 -13.06
C TRP A 40 -20.77 -0.43 -11.75
N CYS A 41 -20.58 0.44 -10.78
CA CYS A 41 -21.15 0.35 -9.45
C CYS A 41 -22.28 1.34 -9.20
N LYS A 42 -22.63 1.52 -7.94
CA LYS A 42 -23.70 2.40 -7.47
C LYS A 42 -23.51 3.85 -7.92
N SER A 43 -22.26 4.32 -8.02
CA SER A 43 -21.96 5.69 -8.41
C SER A 43 -20.58 5.80 -9.08
N SER A 44 -20.29 6.95 -9.69
CA SER A 44 -18.96 7.32 -10.19
C SER A 44 -17.96 7.69 -9.08
N SER A 45 -18.35 7.53 -7.81
CA SER A 45 -17.55 7.81 -6.62
C SER A 45 -17.52 6.59 -5.72
N ASP A 46 -17.31 5.39 -6.29
CA ASP A 46 -17.43 4.11 -5.62
C ASP A 46 -16.12 3.32 -5.80
N MET A 47 -15.68 2.69 -4.71
CA MET A 47 -14.49 1.83 -4.74
C MET A 47 -14.66 0.53 -5.53
N GLY A 48 -15.91 0.15 -5.84
CA GLY A 48 -16.19 -1.06 -6.61
C GLY A 48 -17.00 -2.12 -5.86
N TYR A 49 -17.20 -1.97 -4.55
CA TYR A 49 -17.81 -3.01 -3.70
C TYR A 49 -19.33 -3.01 -3.67
N TYR A 50 -19.98 -2.17 -4.50
CA TYR A 50 -21.44 -2.16 -4.74
C TYR A 50 -21.77 -2.41 -6.20
N PRO A 51 -21.40 -3.59 -6.79
CA PRO A 51 -21.49 -3.83 -8.23
C PRO A 51 -22.94 -3.87 -8.71
N ARG A 52 -23.23 -3.08 -9.76
CA ARG A 52 -24.51 -3.10 -10.47
C ARG A 52 -24.41 -3.81 -11.81
N TYR A 53 -23.29 -3.60 -12.51
CA TYR A 53 -23.03 -4.21 -13.81
C TYR A 53 -21.68 -4.91 -13.77
N TRP A 54 -21.60 -6.07 -14.34
CA TRP A 54 -20.36 -6.85 -14.42
C TRP A 54 -19.65 -6.71 -15.77
N LEU A 55 -20.42 -6.49 -16.85
CA LEU A 55 -19.88 -6.40 -18.20
C LEU A 55 -19.68 -4.95 -18.68
N ASP A 56 -20.27 -3.97 -18.01
CA ASP A 56 -20.01 -2.54 -18.24
C ASP A 56 -18.78 -2.11 -17.41
N GLN A 57 -17.64 -1.97 -18.08
CA GLN A 57 -16.34 -1.71 -17.46
C GLN A 57 -16.03 -0.22 -17.26
N ARG A 58 -17.04 0.64 -17.23
CA ARG A 58 -16.90 2.01 -16.71
C ARG A 58 -16.87 1.98 -15.19
N SER A 59 -15.99 2.76 -14.58
CA SER A 59 -15.92 2.82 -13.10
C SER A 59 -15.49 4.21 -12.63
N ALA A 60 -15.42 4.39 -11.31
CA ALA A 60 -14.85 5.58 -10.71
C ALA A 60 -13.37 5.79 -11.12
N PHE A 61 -12.68 4.73 -11.52
CA PHE A 61 -11.25 4.76 -11.88
C PHE A 61 -11.00 5.13 -13.35
N GLY A 62 -12.00 5.08 -14.20
CA GLY A 62 -11.89 5.50 -15.61
C GLY A 62 -12.83 4.74 -16.54
N SER A 63 -12.66 4.98 -17.83
CA SER A 63 -13.38 4.32 -18.92
C SER A 63 -12.84 2.92 -19.20
N GLU A 64 -13.63 2.11 -19.93
CA GLU A 64 -13.19 0.80 -20.42
C GLU A 64 -11.94 0.90 -21.32
N ASP A 65 -11.85 1.92 -22.17
CA ASP A 65 -10.72 2.07 -23.08
C ASP A 65 -9.41 2.42 -22.32
N GLU A 66 -9.50 3.24 -21.28
CA GLU A 66 -8.37 3.50 -20.37
C GLU A 66 -7.95 2.23 -19.62
N LEU A 67 -8.92 1.43 -19.14
CA LEU A 67 -8.66 0.15 -18.49
C LEU A 67 -7.95 -0.83 -19.43
N ARG A 68 -8.43 -0.99 -20.66
CA ARG A 68 -7.80 -1.83 -21.68
C ARG A 68 -6.37 -1.36 -22.00
N THR A 69 -6.17 -0.06 -22.10
CA THR A 69 -4.86 0.54 -22.33
C THR A 69 -3.92 0.21 -21.16
N MET A 70 -4.37 0.38 -19.94
CA MET A 70 -3.58 0.04 -18.74
C MET A 70 -3.20 -1.44 -18.74
N ILE A 71 -4.17 -2.35 -18.88
CA ILE A 71 -3.92 -3.81 -18.86
C ILE A 71 -2.92 -4.20 -19.95
N SER A 72 -3.12 -3.72 -21.18
CA SER A 72 -2.23 -4.05 -22.31
C SER A 72 -0.82 -3.48 -22.14
N THR A 73 -0.69 -2.27 -21.56
CA THR A 73 0.61 -1.63 -21.29
C THR A 73 1.41 -2.42 -20.26
N PHE A 74 0.81 -2.81 -19.16
CA PHE A 74 1.48 -3.65 -18.14
C PHE A 74 1.82 -5.04 -18.69
N LYS A 75 0.89 -5.66 -19.42
CA LYS A 75 1.11 -6.98 -20.04
C LYS A 75 2.29 -6.96 -21.01
N ALA A 76 2.43 -5.91 -21.83
CA ALA A 76 3.56 -5.74 -22.73
C ALA A 76 4.91 -5.64 -22.01
N LYS A 77 4.91 -5.25 -20.74
CA LYS A 77 6.08 -5.18 -19.86
C LYS A 77 6.28 -6.43 -18.99
N GLY A 78 5.44 -7.46 -19.17
CA GLY A 78 5.51 -8.72 -18.39
C GLY A 78 4.86 -8.67 -17.01
N THR A 79 4.06 -7.65 -16.72
CA THR A 79 3.31 -7.53 -15.47
C THR A 79 1.84 -7.86 -15.67
N GLY A 80 1.32 -8.82 -14.89
CA GLY A 80 -0.09 -9.21 -14.91
C GLY A 80 -0.95 -8.30 -14.04
N ILE A 81 -2.16 -8.01 -14.52
CA ILE A 81 -3.17 -7.27 -13.75
C ILE A 81 -4.17 -8.26 -13.15
N ILE A 82 -4.45 -8.10 -11.85
CA ILE A 82 -5.38 -8.92 -11.08
C ILE A 82 -6.67 -8.12 -10.87
N ALA A 83 -7.79 -8.67 -11.35
CA ALA A 83 -9.10 -8.08 -11.14
C ALA A 83 -9.58 -8.32 -9.71
N ASP A 84 -10.19 -7.31 -9.10
CA ASP A 84 -11.00 -7.48 -7.90
C ASP A 84 -12.39 -8.00 -8.31
N VAL A 85 -12.77 -9.20 -7.84
CA VAL A 85 -13.97 -9.91 -8.24
C VAL A 85 -14.96 -9.97 -7.09
N VAL A 86 -15.99 -9.12 -7.16
CA VAL A 86 -17.06 -9.01 -6.17
C VAL A 86 -18.24 -9.85 -6.65
N ILE A 87 -18.32 -11.11 -6.18
CA ILE A 87 -19.35 -12.08 -6.58
C ILE A 87 -20.14 -12.65 -5.40
N ASN A 88 -19.78 -12.31 -4.17
CA ASN A 88 -20.59 -12.64 -3.02
C ASN A 88 -21.97 -11.98 -3.12
N HIS A 89 -22.00 -10.73 -3.53
CA HIS A 89 -23.19 -9.90 -3.52
C HIS A 89 -23.30 -9.00 -4.75
N LYS A 90 -24.49 -8.46 -4.95
CA LYS A 90 -24.78 -7.52 -6.05
C LYS A 90 -25.77 -6.45 -5.60
N ASN A 91 -25.67 -5.27 -6.18
CA ASN A 91 -26.57 -4.16 -5.92
C ASN A 91 -27.61 -4.02 -7.04
N GLY A 92 -28.84 -3.71 -6.69
CA GLY A 92 -29.88 -3.40 -7.67
C GLY A 92 -29.64 -2.06 -8.37
N VAL A 93 -30.23 -1.87 -9.54
CA VAL A 93 -30.04 -0.68 -10.37
C VAL A 93 -30.79 0.53 -9.79
N SER A 94 -32.08 0.37 -9.50
CA SER A 94 -32.95 1.43 -8.97
C SER A 94 -33.66 1.04 -7.67
N ARG A 95 -33.78 -0.25 -7.41
CA ARG A 95 -34.37 -0.86 -6.22
C ARG A 95 -33.34 -1.80 -5.57
N TRP A 96 -33.76 -2.64 -4.64
CA TRP A 96 -32.83 -3.52 -3.92
C TRP A 96 -32.41 -4.74 -4.75
N CYS A 97 -33.36 -5.34 -5.49
CA CYS A 97 -33.20 -6.65 -6.13
C CYS A 97 -33.40 -6.60 -7.67
N ASP A 98 -33.52 -5.41 -8.27
CA ASP A 98 -33.71 -5.24 -9.71
C ASP A 98 -32.37 -5.28 -10.47
N PHE A 99 -31.76 -6.45 -10.52
CA PHE A 99 -30.47 -6.64 -11.18
C PHE A 99 -30.57 -6.43 -12.70
N ALA A 100 -29.55 -5.79 -13.27
CA ALA A 100 -29.47 -5.57 -14.71
C ALA A 100 -29.11 -6.84 -15.47
N ASN A 101 -29.91 -7.20 -16.47
CA ASN A 101 -29.48 -8.11 -17.52
C ASN A 101 -28.49 -7.39 -18.44
N GLU A 102 -27.38 -8.02 -18.78
CA GLU A 102 -26.34 -7.43 -19.62
C GLU A 102 -26.03 -8.34 -20.80
N THR A 103 -25.81 -7.75 -21.96
CA THR A 103 -25.30 -8.46 -23.14
C THR A 103 -24.33 -7.53 -23.86
N VAL A 104 -23.09 -7.99 -24.02
CA VAL A 104 -22.03 -7.26 -24.72
C VAL A 104 -21.35 -8.16 -25.74
N THR A 105 -20.93 -7.59 -26.87
CA THR A 105 -20.05 -8.27 -27.81
C THR A 105 -18.63 -7.80 -27.56
N GLY A 106 -17.74 -8.73 -27.25
CA GLY A 106 -16.35 -8.44 -26.95
C GLY A 106 -15.62 -7.81 -28.14
N LYS A 107 -14.91 -6.73 -27.87
CA LYS A 107 -14.08 -5.99 -28.86
C LYS A 107 -12.83 -6.80 -29.25
N THR A 108 -12.30 -7.61 -28.30
CA THR A 108 -11.07 -8.41 -28.48
C THR A 108 -11.41 -9.79 -29.04
N THR A 109 -12.39 -10.46 -28.46
CA THR A 109 -12.71 -11.86 -28.79
C THR A 109 -13.78 -12.01 -29.87
N GLY A 110 -14.60 -10.98 -30.08
CA GLY A 110 -15.81 -11.07 -30.92
C GLY A 110 -16.94 -11.94 -30.32
N LYS A 111 -16.72 -12.54 -29.14
CA LYS A 111 -17.69 -13.38 -28.43
C LYS A 111 -18.78 -12.53 -27.79
N THR A 112 -20.01 -13.04 -27.77
CA THR A 112 -21.10 -12.43 -27.01
C THR A 112 -21.10 -12.97 -25.58
N TYR A 113 -21.08 -12.07 -24.61
CA TYR A 113 -21.16 -12.34 -23.17
C TYR A 113 -22.53 -11.86 -22.68
N SER A 114 -23.25 -12.71 -21.96
CA SER A 114 -24.56 -12.37 -21.42
C SER A 114 -24.71 -12.86 -19.98
N VAL A 115 -25.21 -12.01 -19.11
CA VAL A 115 -25.64 -12.36 -17.75
C VAL A 115 -27.11 -12.00 -17.59
N SER A 116 -27.88 -12.87 -16.93
CA SER A 116 -29.32 -12.72 -16.78
C SER A 116 -29.77 -12.99 -15.36
N TRP A 117 -30.77 -12.21 -14.92
CA TRP A 117 -31.26 -12.25 -13.55
C TRP A 117 -32.78 -12.39 -13.52
N ASP A 118 -33.28 -13.22 -12.62
CA ASP A 118 -34.70 -13.39 -12.38
C ASP A 118 -35.22 -12.35 -11.39
N ASN A 119 -35.67 -11.22 -11.92
CA ASN A 119 -36.23 -10.14 -11.13
C ASN A 119 -37.74 -10.35 -10.79
N THR A 120 -38.25 -11.58 -10.93
CA THR A 120 -39.65 -11.93 -10.64
C THR A 120 -39.77 -12.80 -9.42
N SER A 121 -39.04 -13.91 -9.38
CA SER A 121 -39.00 -14.83 -8.23
C SER A 121 -37.74 -14.68 -7.41
N TYR A 122 -36.79 -13.83 -7.86
CA TYR A 122 -35.55 -13.54 -7.15
C TYR A 122 -34.79 -14.81 -6.75
N SER A 123 -34.83 -15.84 -7.58
CA SER A 123 -34.27 -17.17 -7.31
C SER A 123 -32.75 -17.22 -7.23
N GLN A 124 -32.06 -16.14 -7.60
CA GLN A 124 -30.61 -16.01 -7.59
C GLN A 124 -30.10 -15.21 -6.38
N ILE A 125 -30.99 -14.83 -5.46
CA ILE A 125 -30.69 -14.15 -4.19
C ILE A 125 -30.95 -15.16 -3.06
N CYS A 126 -30.08 -15.18 -2.05
CA CYS A 126 -30.24 -16.05 -0.89
C CYS A 126 -31.51 -15.72 -0.13
N LYS A 127 -32.28 -16.74 0.30
CA LYS A 127 -33.59 -16.56 0.95
C LYS A 127 -33.48 -15.89 2.32
N ASP A 128 -32.34 -15.96 2.96
CA ASP A 128 -31.99 -15.37 4.25
C ASP A 128 -31.39 -13.95 4.13
N ASP A 129 -31.24 -13.42 2.89
CA ASP A 129 -30.93 -12.02 2.65
C ASP A 129 -31.99 -11.09 3.29
N GLU A 130 -31.54 -9.95 3.85
CA GLU A 130 -32.45 -9.01 4.54
C GLU A 130 -33.54 -8.41 3.62
N ALA A 131 -33.34 -8.46 2.28
CA ALA A 131 -34.39 -8.03 1.34
C ALA A 131 -35.64 -8.91 1.40
N ASN A 132 -35.54 -10.15 1.86
CA ASN A 132 -36.69 -11.02 2.01
C ASN A 132 -37.60 -10.64 3.19
N THR A 133 -37.07 -9.93 4.18
CA THR A 133 -37.82 -9.55 5.39
C THR A 133 -38.09 -8.06 5.48
N SER A 134 -37.30 -7.21 4.83
CA SER A 134 -37.40 -5.77 4.90
C SER A 134 -38.67 -5.23 4.23
N ALA A 135 -39.43 -4.39 4.94
CA ALA A 135 -40.60 -3.70 4.38
C ALA A 135 -40.25 -2.69 3.27
N LYS A 136 -38.96 -2.35 3.10
CA LYS A 136 -38.47 -1.45 2.05
C LYS A 136 -38.14 -2.16 0.75
N SER A 137 -38.07 -3.49 0.78
CA SER A 137 -37.70 -4.30 -0.36
C SER A 137 -38.94 -4.66 -1.21
N GLU A 138 -38.81 -4.56 -2.52
CA GLU A 138 -39.81 -5.06 -3.49
C GLU A 138 -39.87 -6.59 -3.55
N ALA A 139 -38.82 -7.23 -3.06
CA ALA A 139 -38.68 -8.70 -3.02
C ALA A 139 -39.11 -9.32 -1.69
N LYS A 140 -39.68 -8.51 -0.77
CA LYS A 140 -40.14 -9.00 0.53
C LYS A 140 -41.09 -10.18 0.37
N ASP A 141 -40.82 -11.27 1.10
CA ASP A 141 -41.57 -12.54 1.07
C ASP A 141 -41.63 -13.23 -0.32
N LYS A 142 -40.72 -12.88 -1.26
CA LYS A 142 -40.72 -13.36 -2.65
C LYS A 142 -39.38 -13.98 -3.10
N ILE A 143 -38.35 -13.97 -2.24
CA ILE A 143 -37.05 -14.52 -2.59
C ILE A 143 -37.12 -16.06 -2.50
N HIS A 144 -36.78 -16.74 -3.60
CA HIS A 144 -36.85 -18.19 -3.73
C HIS A 144 -35.49 -18.88 -3.87
N GLY A 145 -34.38 -18.18 -3.63
CA GLY A 145 -33.05 -18.78 -3.57
C GLY A 145 -32.89 -19.78 -2.41
N ALA A 146 -31.81 -20.51 -2.40
CA ALA A 146 -31.42 -21.32 -1.25
C ALA A 146 -30.96 -20.45 -0.07
N ALA A 147 -30.70 -21.06 1.08
CA ALA A 147 -30.00 -20.38 2.15
C ALA A 147 -28.57 -20.04 1.73
N ASP A 148 -28.04 -18.97 2.28
CA ASP A 148 -26.64 -18.63 2.12
C ASP A 148 -25.75 -19.80 2.54
N THR A 149 -24.61 -19.96 1.89
CA THR A 149 -23.65 -21.02 2.17
C THR A 149 -22.47 -20.56 3.02
N GLY A 150 -22.43 -19.29 3.37
CA GLY A 150 -21.42 -18.65 4.20
C GLY A 150 -22.00 -17.59 5.13
N LEU A 151 -21.33 -16.45 5.25
CA LEU A 151 -21.78 -15.29 6.04
C LEU A 151 -22.52 -14.31 5.11
N GLY A 152 -23.75 -13.93 5.48
CA GLY A 152 -24.48 -12.89 4.79
C GLY A 152 -23.80 -11.53 4.91
N ASP A 153 -23.89 -10.73 3.86
CA ASP A 153 -23.55 -9.29 3.86
C ASP A 153 -24.83 -8.47 4.06
N THR A 154 -24.68 -7.28 4.65
CA THR A 154 -25.77 -6.34 4.83
C THR A 154 -25.52 -5.09 4.00
N GLY A 155 -26.37 -4.82 3.01
CA GLY A 155 -26.24 -3.62 2.19
C GLY A 155 -26.35 -3.87 0.70
N CYS A 156 -25.81 -4.98 0.22
CA CYS A 156 -26.08 -5.56 -1.11
C CYS A 156 -26.88 -6.85 -0.95
N ARG A 157 -27.21 -7.50 -2.07
CA ARG A 157 -28.00 -8.76 -2.09
C ARG A 157 -27.07 -9.92 -2.23
N ASP A 158 -27.08 -10.84 -1.27
CA ASP A 158 -26.29 -12.05 -1.29
C ASP A 158 -26.73 -12.98 -2.42
N LEU A 159 -25.78 -13.39 -3.24
CA LEU A 159 -26.04 -14.23 -4.40
C LEU A 159 -26.09 -15.70 -4.02
N ASP A 160 -27.15 -16.39 -4.43
CA ASP A 160 -27.26 -17.84 -4.27
C ASP A 160 -26.31 -18.59 -5.22
N HIS A 161 -25.13 -18.95 -4.73
CA HIS A 161 -24.14 -19.73 -5.47
C HIS A 161 -24.57 -21.17 -5.77
N THR A 162 -25.64 -21.68 -5.15
CA THR A 162 -26.22 -22.99 -5.50
C THR A 162 -27.04 -22.94 -6.80
N ASN A 163 -27.49 -21.73 -7.19
CA ASN A 163 -28.31 -21.51 -8.38
C ASN A 163 -27.47 -21.65 -9.66
N ALA A 164 -27.90 -22.51 -10.58
CA ALA A 164 -27.16 -22.78 -11.83
C ALA A 164 -27.00 -21.54 -12.72
N THR A 165 -27.98 -20.63 -12.73
CA THR A 165 -27.90 -19.40 -13.53
C THR A 165 -26.90 -18.41 -12.88
N THR A 166 -26.89 -18.30 -11.56
CA THR A 166 -25.86 -17.52 -10.83
C THR A 166 -24.47 -18.04 -11.17
N GLN A 167 -24.24 -19.36 -11.10
CA GLN A 167 -22.96 -19.97 -11.45
C GLN A 167 -22.58 -19.67 -12.90
N GLN A 168 -23.52 -19.77 -13.84
CA GLN A 168 -23.24 -19.47 -15.24
C GLN A 168 -22.94 -17.99 -15.48
N ASN A 169 -23.64 -17.07 -14.82
CA ASN A 169 -23.38 -15.64 -14.88
C ASN A 169 -21.95 -15.32 -14.38
N ILE A 170 -21.53 -15.92 -13.26
CA ILE A 170 -20.19 -15.73 -12.70
C ILE A 170 -19.11 -16.28 -13.65
N LYS A 171 -19.29 -17.49 -14.18
CA LYS A 171 -18.37 -18.06 -15.19
C LYS A 171 -18.27 -17.19 -16.43
N THR A 172 -19.38 -16.60 -16.87
CA THR A 172 -19.39 -15.67 -18.01
C THR A 172 -18.63 -14.39 -17.69
N TYR A 173 -18.81 -13.84 -16.50
CA TYR A 173 -18.11 -12.66 -16.02
C TYR A 173 -16.59 -12.90 -15.93
N GLU A 174 -16.16 -14.00 -15.34
CA GLU A 174 -14.74 -14.36 -15.24
C GLU A 174 -14.10 -14.61 -16.61
N ASP A 175 -14.79 -15.30 -17.51
CA ASP A 175 -14.34 -15.47 -18.89
C ASP A 175 -14.20 -14.14 -19.63
N PHE A 176 -15.14 -13.22 -19.40
CA PHE A 176 -15.08 -11.86 -19.92
C PHE A 176 -13.86 -11.10 -19.38
N LEU A 177 -13.61 -11.15 -18.08
CA LEU A 177 -12.45 -10.48 -17.47
C LEU A 177 -11.11 -11.02 -18.01
N LEU A 178 -10.94 -12.34 -18.10
CA LEU A 178 -9.68 -12.94 -18.55
C LEU A 178 -9.48 -12.79 -20.06
N ASN A 179 -10.47 -13.17 -20.86
CA ASN A 179 -10.29 -13.35 -22.29
C ASN A 179 -10.65 -12.09 -23.10
N GLU A 180 -11.60 -11.30 -22.65
CA GLU A 180 -12.02 -10.07 -23.32
C GLU A 180 -11.24 -8.85 -22.81
N MET A 181 -11.15 -8.67 -21.49
CA MET A 181 -10.47 -7.53 -20.89
C MET A 181 -8.95 -7.75 -20.76
N GLY A 182 -8.49 -9.00 -20.64
CA GLY A 182 -7.08 -9.36 -20.63
C GLY A 182 -6.44 -9.40 -19.24
N TYR A 183 -7.24 -9.47 -18.19
CA TYR A 183 -6.74 -9.71 -16.82
C TYR A 183 -5.96 -11.02 -16.72
N THR A 184 -5.04 -11.10 -15.77
CA THR A 184 -4.20 -12.28 -15.54
C THR A 184 -4.81 -13.22 -14.51
N GLY A 185 -5.61 -12.70 -13.60
CA GLY A 185 -6.21 -13.48 -12.53
C GLY A 185 -7.11 -12.65 -11.64
N PHE A 186 -7.44 -13.18 -10.48
CA PHE A 186 -8.49 -12.67 -9.61
C PHE A 186 -8.04 -12.48 -8.16
N ARG A 187 -8.55 -11.45 -7.53
CA ARG A 187 -8.74 -11.34 -6.08
C ARG A 187 -10.24 -11.45 -5.81
N TYR A 188 -10.65 -12.47 -5.11
CA TYR A 188 -12.03 -12.66 -4.71
C TYR A 188 -12.32 -11.92 -3.41
N ASP A 189 -13.30 -11.03 -3.47
CA ASP A 189 -13.79 -10.23 -2.37
C ASP A 189 -14.66 -11.05 -1.43
N PHE A 190 -14.58 -10.79 -0.12
CA PHE A 190 -15.47 -11.31 0.93
C PHE A 190 -15.80 -12.81 0.79
N VAL A 191 -14.78 -13.65 0.63
CA VAL A 191 -14.97 -15.10 0.40
C VAL A 191 -15.45 -15.89 1.63
N LYS A 192 -15.72 -15.22 2.75
CA LYS A 192 -16.49 -15.77 3.87
C LYS A 192 -17.97 -15.96 3.52
N GLY A 193 -18.48 -15.24 2.54
CA GLY A 193 -19.88 -15.17 2.21
C GLY A 193 -20.40 -16.38 1.43
N TYR A 194 -19.56 -17.28 0.93
CA TYR A 194 -20.00 -18.46 0.18
C TYR A 194 -19.02 -19.62 0.30
N ASP A 195 -19.54 -20.86 0.14
CA ASP A 195 -18.76 -22.09 0.26
C ASP A 195 -17.55 -22.09 -0.69
N PRO A 196 -16.33 -22.32 -0.21
CA PRO A 196 -15.09 -22.30 -0.99
C PRO A 196 -15.06 -23.29 -2.18
N LYS A 197 -15.90 -24.32 -2.20
CA LYS A 197 -16.07 -25.20 -3.38
C LYS A 197 -16.50 -24.42 -4.64
N TYR A 198 -17.15 -23.26 -4.49
CA TYR A 198 -17.53 -22.43 -5.64
C TYR A 198 -16.32 -21.72 -6.22
N ILE A 199 -15.34 -21.30 -5.41
CA ILE A 199 -14.05 -20.82 -5.90
C ILE A 199 -13.33 -21.92 -6.70
N GLU A 200 -13.32 -23.16 -6.20
CA GLU A 200 -12.78 -24.30 -6.95
C GLU A 200 -13.48 -24.45 -8.31
N MET A 201 -14.80 -24.41 -8.31
CA MET A 201 -15.61 -24.54 -9.53
C MET A 201 -15.30 -23.42 -10.54
N TYR A 202 -15.25 -22.17 -10.09
CA TYR A 202 -15.02 -21.01 -10.94
C TYR A 202 -13.60 -21.00 -11.49
N ASN A 203 -12.59 -21.21 -10.65
CA ASN A 203 -11.19 -21.28 -11.08
C ASN A 203 -10.94 -22.46 -12.03
N ASN A 204 -11.57 -23.60 -11.81
CA ASN A 204 -11.48 -24.74 -12.75
C ASN A 204 -12.13 -24.44 -14.10
N SER A 205 -13.13 -23.56 -14.15
CA SER A 205 -13.79 -23.13 -15.38
C SER A 205 -12.99 -22.06 -16.12
N SER A 206 -12.58 -21.00 -15.44
CA SER A 206 -11.94 -19.81 -16.02
C SER A 206 -10.43 -19.94 -16.17
N LYS A 207 -9.78 -20.74 -15.31
CA LYS A 207 -8.32 -21.03 -15.28
C LYS A 207 -7.46 -19.77 -15.21
N PRO A 208 -7.64 -18.92 -14.19
CA PRO A 208 -6.78 -17.75 -14.00
C PRO A 208 -5.33 -18.19 -13.73
N GLN A 209 -4.36 -17.38 -14.15
CA GLN A 209 -2.95 -17.65 -13.86
C GLN A 209 -2.61 -17.38 -12.38
N PHE A 210 -3.40 -16.57 -11.71
CA PHE A 210 -3.28 -16.29 -10.28
C PHE A 210 -4.68 -16.08 -9.68
N SER A 211 -4.88 -16.61 -8.47
CA SER A 211 -6.11 -16.43 -7.70
C SER A 211 -5.76 -16.25 -6.23
N VAL A 212 -6.40 -15.27 -5.58
CA VAL A 212 -6.28 -15.03 -4.13
C VAL A 212 -7.63 -14.65 -3.56
N GLY A 213 -8.02 -15.25 -2.44
CA GLY A 213 -9.24 -14.93 -1.72
C GLY A 213 -9.01 -14.08 -0.48
N GLU A 214 -9.93 -13.15 -0.23
CA GLU A 214 -9.98 -12.40 1.02
C GLU A 214 -10.75 -13.19 2.09
N TYR A 215 -10.12 -14.20 2.64
CA TYR A 215 -10.64 -14.89 3.81
C TYR A 215 -10.13 -14.21 5.08
N TRP A 216 -10.80 -13.16 5.51
CA TRP A 216 -10.39 -12.33 6.65
C TRP A 216 -10.53 -13.08 7.98
N GLN A 217 -9.51 -13.86 8.31
CA GLN A 217 -9.46 -14.69 9.51
C GLN A 217 -8.07 -14.64 10.14
N GLY A 218 -8.03 -14.34 11.44
CA GLY A 218 -6.79 -14.18 12.21
C GLY A 218 -6.10 -15.50 12.61
N THR A 219 -6.72 -16.65 12.36
CA THR A 219 -6.20 -17.98 12.69
C THR A 219 -5.86 -18.78 11.45
N VAL A 220 -4.80 -19.57 11.53
CA VAL A 220 -4.35 -20.41 10.41
C VAL A 220 -5.22 -21.65 10.24
N SER A 221 -5.62 -22.28 11.35
CA SER A 221 -6.59 -23.38 11.41
C SER A 221 -7.52 -23.17 12.61
N ASP A 222 -8.80 -23.44 12.44
CA ASP A 222 -9.79 -23.24 13.48
C ASP A 222 -10.99 -24.18 13.32
N THR A 223 -11.77 -24.33 14.37
CA THR A 223 -13.06 -25.02 14.31
C THR A 223 -14.09 -24.13 13.62
N LYS A 224 -14.83 -24.71 12.67
CA LYS A 224 -15.91 -23.98 12.00
C LYS A 224 -16.94 -23.46 13.03
N SER A 225 -17.23 -22.19 12.97
CA SER A 225 -18.18 -21.47 13.84
C SER A 225 -18.78 -20.27 13.12
N GLY A 226 -19.64 -19.51 13.76
CA GLY A 226 -20.35 -18.38 13.16
C GLY A 226 -19.46 -17.44 12.34
N ASP A 227 -18.41 -16.87 12.96
CA ASP A 227 -17.51 -15.93 12.29
C ASP A 227 -16.42 -16.63 11.43
N HIS A 228 -16.34 -17.95 11.52
CA HIS A 228 -15.34 -18.80 10.85
C HIS A 228 -16.02 -19.96 10.11
N PRO A 229 -16.88 -19.65 9.12
CA PRO A 229 -17.76 -20.69 8.53
C PRO A 229 -16.98 -21.83 7.88
N PHE A 230 -15.72 -21.59 7.52
CA PHE A 230 -14.87 -22.57 6.85
C PHE A 230 -13.58 -22.90 7.64
N GLY A 231 -13.51 -22.54 8.92
CA GLY A 231 -12.34 -22.72 9.77
C GLY A 231 -11.31 -21.59 9.64
N GLY A 232 -10.02 -21.90 9.75
CA GLY A 232 -8.94 -20.95 9.56
C GLY A 232 -8.57 -20.72 8.09
N VAL A 233 -7.59 -19.85 7.84
CA VAL A 233 -7.19 -19.47 6.47
C VAL A 233 -6.67 -20.68 5.67
N LYS A 234 -5.90 -21.57 6.32
CA LYS A 234 -5.43 -22.82 5.71
C LYS A 234 -6.60 -23.75 5.36
N ASP A 235 -7.56 -23.88 6.26
CA ASP A 235 -8.72 -24.77 6.06
C ASP A 235 -9.54 -24.28 4.86
N TRP A 236 -9.68 -22.95 4.70
CA TRP A 236 -10.32 -22.36 3.52
C TRP A 236 -9.55 -22.66 2.23
N VAL A 237 -8.21 -22.49 2.22
CA VAL A 237 -7.37 -22.81 1.03
C VAL A 237 -7.54 -24.28 0.65
N GLU A 238 -7.53 -25.20 1.60
CA GLU A 238 -7.75 -26.63 1.34
C GLU A 238 -9.15 -26.88 0.77
N ALA A 239 -10.18 -26.20 1.29
CA ALA A 239 -11.56 -26.36 0.84
C ALA A 239 -11.83 -25.77 -0.57
N THR A 240 -10.94 -24.90 -1.09
CA THR A 240 -10.97 -24.48 -2.51
C THR A 240 -10.32 -25.51 -3.46
N GLY A 241 -9.97 -26.70 -2.98
CA GLY A 241 -9.17 -27.66 -3.76
C GLY A 241 -7.78 -27.13 -4.10
N LYS A 242 -7.26 -26.16 -3.34
CA LYS A 242 -5.99 -25.45 -3.59
C LYS A 242 -5.93 -24.77 -4.97
N THR A 243 -7.07 -24.33 -5.48
CA THR A 243 -7.14 -23.55 -6.73
C THR A 243 -6.95 -22.04 -6.49
N SER A 244 -6.99 -21.60 -5.23
CA SER A 244 -6.76 -20.21 -4.83
C SER A 244 -5.79 -20.12 -3.68
N ALA A 245 -4.94 -19.09 -3.71
CA ALA A 245 -4.21 -18.60 -2.55
C ALA A 245 -5.16 -17.80 -1.62
N ALA A 246 -4.67 -17.43 -0.44
CA ALA A 246 -5.36 -16.51 0.46
C ALA A 246 -4.42 -15.44 0.99
N PHE A 247 -4.95 -14.27 1.33
CA PHE A 247 -4.21 -13.28 2.11
C PHE A 247 -3.92 -13.84 3.51
N ASP A 248 -2.65 -13.78 3.92
CA ASP A 248 -2.19 -14.30 5.22
C ASP A 248 -2.49 -13.29 6.35
N PHE A 249 -3.79 -13.14 6.68
CA PHE A 249 -4.22 -12.32 7.82
C PHE A 249 -3.57 -12.75 9.14
N PRO A 250 -3.38 -14.05 9.43
CA PRO A 250 -2.61 -14.46 10.59
C PRO A 250 -1.20 -13.85 10.65
N MET A 251 -0.50 -13.74 9.50
CA MET A 251 0.80 -13.08 9.39
C MET A 251 0.68 -11.56 9.67
N LYS A 252 -0.33 -10.89 9.11
CA LYS A 252 -0.59 -9.47 9.38
C LYS A 252 -0.72 -9.20 10.89
N TYR A 253 -1.49 -10.02 11.61
CA TYR A 253 -1.65 -9.85 13.06
C TYR A 253 -0.37 -10.22 13.82
N LEU A 254 0.42 -11.20 13.37
CA LEU A 254 1.74 -11.48 13.94
C LEU A 254 2.70 -10.29 13.77
N ILE A 255 2.71 -9.65 12.60
CA ILE A 255 3.47 -8.43 12.33
C ILE A 255 3.03 -7.32 13.30
N LYS A 256 1.72 -7.10 13.44
CA LYS A 256 1.18 -6.09 14.37
C LYS A 256 1.66 -6.32 15.81
N ASP A 257 1.64 -7.57 16.29
CA ASP A 257 2.11 -7.94 17.63
C ASP A 257 3.63 -7.68 17.81
N ALA A 258 4.41 -7.83 16.74
CA ALA A 258 5.86 -7.80 16.78
C ALA A 258 6.45 -6.39 16.65
N PHE A 259 5.93 -5.62 15.69
CA PHE A 259 6.57 -4.39 15.21
C PHE A 259 6.37 -3.17 16.11
N GLY A 260 5.66 -3.32 17.23
CA GLY A 260 5.69 -2.39 18.36
C GLY A 260 6.96 -2.53 19.24
N GLY A 261 7.92 -3.39 18.84
CA GLY A 261 9.18 -3.64 19.55
C GLY A 261 9.28 -5.04 20.19
N ASN A 262 8.25 -5.85 20.11
CA ASN A 262 8.28 -7.24 20.61
C ASN A 262 8.75 -8.23 19.51
N TRP A 263 9.92 -7.99 18.96
CA TRP A 263 10.45 -8.69 17.80
C TRP A 263 10.48 -10.22 17.94
N LYS A 264 10.72 -10.75 19.15
CA LYS A 264 10.84 -12.19 19.40
C LYS A 264 9.57 -12.98 19.11
N VAL A 265 8.39 -12.36 19.07
CA VAL A 265 7.15 -13.09 18.77
C VAL A 265 7.10 -13.58 17.32
N LEU A 266 7.92 -13.02 16.44
CA LEU A 266 8.04 -13.47 15.05
C LEU A 266 8.51 -14.92 14.94
N ALA A 267 9.22 -15.47 15.94
CA ALA A 267 9.57 -16.89 16.00
C ALA A 267 8.33 -17.81 16.04
N ASN A 268 7.16 -17.28 16.43
CA ASN A 268 5.90 -18.03 16.46
C ASN A 268 5.24 -18.19 15.07
N TYR A 269 5.87 -17.66 13.98
CA TYR A 269 5.32 -17.79 12.62
C TYR A 269 4.96 -19.23 12.26
N THR A 270 5.74 -20.20 12.72
CA THR A 270 5.56 -21.64 12.40
C THR A 270 4.21 -22.21 12.80
N THR A 271 3.59 -21.65 13.83
CA THR A 271 2.28 -22.10 14.34
C THR A 271 1.15 -21.15 14.00
N ARG A 272 1.46 -19.90 13.66
CA ARG A 272 0.47 -18.82 13.56
C ARG A 272 0.17 -18.38 12.14
N THR A 273 0.92 -18.79 11.10
CA THR A 273 0.80 -18.18 9.77
C THR A 273 0.53 -19.18 8.66
N LEU A 274 -0.16 -18.72 7.60
CA LEU A 274 -0.38 -19.52 6.39
C LEU A 274 0.94 -19.79 5.68
N VAL A 275 1.84 -18.81 5.61
CA VAL A 275 3.14 -18.94 4.93
C VAL A 275 3.98 -20.07 5.52
N ALA A 276 3.81 -20.40 6.79
CA ALA A 276 4.51 -21.53 7.42
C ALA A 276 3.89 -22.89 7.09
N LYS A 277 2.61 -22.93 6.74
CA LYS A 277 1.86 -24.16 6.50
C LYS A 277 1.73 -24.48 5.01
N GLU A 278 1.40 -23.47 4.23
CA GLU A 278 1.14 -23.56 2.79
C GLU A 278 1.77 -22.35 2.07
N PRO A 279 3.10 -22.24 2.05
CA PRO A 279 3.79 -21.01 1.60
C PRO A 279 3.45 -20.62 0.16
N GLN A 280 3.23 -21.59 -0.73
CA GLN A 280 2.85 -21.31 -2.13
C GLN A 280 1.46 -20.68 -2.28
N TYR A 281 0.59 -20.83 -1.28
CA TYR A 281 -0.76 -20.28 -1.25
C TYR A 281 -0.89 -19.07 -0.31
N ALA A 282 0.21 -18.60 0.28
CA ALA A 282 0.21 -17.48 1.19
C ALA A 282 0.53 -16.17 0.45
N VAL A 283 -0.39 -15.21 0.46
CA VAL A 283 -0.15 -13.84 0.05
C VAL A 283 0.08 -13.00 1.30
N THR A 284 1.36 -12.71 1.59
CA THR A 284 1.74 -11.97 2.79
C THR A 284 1.62 -10.45 2.56
N PHE A 285 1.17 -9.72 3.56
CA PHE A 285 1.01 -8.26 3.47
C PHE A 285 1.16 -7.60 4.83
N VAL A 286 1.43 -6.30 4.85
CA VAL A 286 1.50 -5.48 6.07
C VAL A 286 0.16 -4.81 6.32
N ASP A 287 -0.33 -4.07 5.34
CA ASP A 287 -1.64 -3.44 5.31
C ASP A 287 -2.28 -3.53 3.93
N ASN A 288 -3.58 -3.23 3.88
CA ASN A 288 -4.38 -3.10 2.67
C ASN A 288 -5.34 -1.91 2.80
N HIS A 289 -6.23 -1.73 1.82
CA HIS A 289 -7.20 -0.64 1.76
C HIS A 289 -8.25 -0.65 2.89
N ASP A 290 -8.47 -1.80 3.56
CA ASP A 290 -9.41 -1.94 4.68
C ASP A 290 -8.73 -1.78 6.04
N THR A 291 -7.48 -2.20 6.17
CA THR A 291 -6.75 -2.17 7.44
C THR A 291 -5.87 -0.93 7.59
N GLY A 292 -5.53 -0.24 6.50
CA GLY A 292 -4.75 0.98 6.49
C GLY A 292 -5.63 2.24 6.50
N GLU A 293 -5.03 3.40 6.77
CA GLU A 293 -5.74 4.68 6.68
C GLU A 293 -5.97 5.09 5.22
N PRO A 294 -7.06 5.79 4.90
CA PRO A 294 -8.05 6.45 5.78
C PRO A 294 -9.37 5.69 5.97
N HIS A 295 -9.38 4.37 5.99
CA HIS A 295 -10.62 3.62 6.16
C HIS A 295 -11.31 3.92 7.51
N GLU A 296 -12.64 3.74 7.60
CA GLU A 296 -13.44 4.07 8.79
C GLU A 296 -13.07 3.27 10.05
N ASN A 297 -12.62 2.02 9.86
CA ASN A 297 -12.14 1.13 10.93
C ASN A 297 -10.71 0.69 10.67
N PRO A 298 -9.75 1.62 10.65
CA PRO A 298 -8.37 1.28 10.33
C PRO A 298 -7.76 0.43 11.47
N ASP A 299 -7.09 -0.63 11.08
CA ASP A 299 -6.21 -1.41 11.95
C ASP A 299 -4.78 -1.41 11.39
N PRO A 300 -4.18 -0.22 11.11
CA PRO A 300 -2.94 -0.11 10.41
C PRO A 300 -1.75 -0.52 11.27
N GLN A 301 -0.70 -0.96 10.60
CA GLN A 301 0.63 -1.02 11.18
C GLN A 301 1.12 0.41 11.42
N ARG A 302 1.27 0.81 12.68
CA ARG A 302 1.62 2.19 13.03
C ARG A 302 3.12 2.38 13.32
N ALA A 303 3.83 1.33 13.65
CA ALA A 303 5.24 1.39 14.01
C ALA A 303 6.08 0.54 13.06
N ASN A 304 7.26 1.03 12.70
CA ASN A 304 8.24 0.27 11.91
C ASN A 304 7.71 -0.27 10.57
N ILE A 305 6.88 0.51 9.86
CA ILE A 305 6.21 0.12 8.61
C ILE A 305 7.24 -0.30 7.55
N GLU A 306 8.34 0.43 7.44
CA GLU A 306 9.42 0.12 6.49
C GLU A 306 10.05 -1.25 6.79
N ALA A 307 10.36 -1.51 8.07
CA ALA A 307 10.89 -2.80 8.53
C ALA A 307 9.87 -3.94 8.35
N ALA A 308 8.57 -3.67 8.50
CA ALA A 308 7.51 -4.66 8.27
C ALA A 308 7.43 -5.05 6.78
N ASN A 309 7.57 -4.09 5.86
CA ASN A 309 7.68 -4.40 4.43
C ASN A 309 8.97 -5.18 4.11
N ALA A 310 10.11 -4.81 4.72
CA ALA A 310 11.35 -5.60 4.60
C ALA A 310 11.15 -7.05 5.08
N TYR A 311 10.37 -7.27 6.14
CA TYR A 311 10.08 -8.60 6.66
C TYR A 311 9.26 -9.45 5.68
N ILE A 312 8.13 -8.97 5.16
CA ILE A 312 7.35 -9.74 4.18
C ILE A 312 8.15 -9.99 2.88
N LEU A 313 9.02 -9.06 2.49
CA LEU A 313 9.88 -9.19 1.32
C LEU A 313 11.04 -10.18 1.54
N ALA A 314 11.44 -10.45 2.79
CA ALA A 314 12.41 -11.49 3.12
C ALA A 314 11.77 -12.89 3.23
N MET A 315 10.51 -12.98 3.64
CA MET A 315 9.79 -14.24 3.86
C MET A 315 9.48 -14.97 2.54
N PRO A 316 9.30 -16.31 2.56
CA PRO A 316 8.62 -17.02 1.46
C PRO A 316 7.17 -16.55 1.31
N GLY A 317 6.39 -17.19 0.45
CA GLY A 317 5.07 -16.71 0.05
C GLY A 317 5.13 -15.65 -1.04
N THR A 318 3.99 -15.09 -1.39
CA THR A 318 3.84 -14.01 -2.37
C THR A 318 3.66 -12.69 -1.62
N PRO A 319 4.70 -11.85 -1.46
CA PRO A 319 4.56 -10.59 -0.76
C PRO A 319 3.70 -9.62 -1.59
N CYS A 320 2.70 -9.02 -0.95
CA CYS A 320 1.86 -7.98 -1.49
C CYS A 320 2.15 -6.65 -0.79
N VAL A 321 2.81 -5.74 -1.49
CA VAL A 321 3.07 -4.39 -1.02
C VAL A 321 1.82 -3.54 -1.25
N TRP A 322 1.43 -2.74 -0.27
CA TRP A 322 0.33 -1.80 -0.41
C TRP A 322 0.81 -0.48 -1.04
N LEU A 323 0.01 0.13 -1.93
CA LEU A 323 0.39 1.34 -2.66
C LEU A 323 0.81 2.49 -1.73
N SER A 324 0.10 2.72 -0.62
CA SER A 324 0.49 3.77 0.33
C SER A 324 1.87 3.53 0.95
N HIS A 325 2.22 2.26 1.23
CA HIS A 325 3.56 1.90 1.70
C HIS A 325 4.60 2.05 0.59
N TRP A 326 4.27 1.65 -0.65
CA TRP A 326 5.14 1.86 -1.80
C TRP A 326 5.45 3.34 -1.99
N GLN A 327 4.45 4.21 -1.94
CA GLN A 327 4.64 5.65 -2.09
C GLN A 327 5.47 6.26 -0.96
N SER A 328 5.30 5.80 0.29
CA SER A 328 5.96 6.37 1.46
C SER A 328 7.37 5.85 1.72
N TYR A 329 7.65 4.58 1.34
CA TYR A 329 8.89 3.88 1.66
C TYR A 329 9.56 3.28 0.42
N LYS A 330 9.33 3.88 -0.74
CA LYS A 330 9.71 3.37 -2.07
C LYS A 330 11.18 2.97 -2.15
N TYR A 331 12.09 3.80 -1.61
CA TYR A 331 13.52 3.55 -1.64
C TYR A 331 13.93 2.21 -1.00
N ALA A 332 13.50 1.98 0.23
CA ALA A 332 13.81 0.74 0.93
C ALA A 332 13.09 -0.46 0.30
N ILE A 333 11.82 -0.31 -0.07
CA ILE A 333 11.03 -1.38 -0.69
C ILE A 333 11.66 -1.81 -2.02
N LYS A 334 12.10 -0.88 -2.88
CA LYS A 334 12.83 -1.20 -4.13
C LYS A 334 14.06 -2.06 -3.86
N LYS A 335 14.91 -1.66 -2.91
CA LYS A 335 16.13 -2.38 -2.55
C LYS A 335 15.83 -3.78 -2.01
N CYS A 336 14.84 -3.92 -1.13
CA CYS A 336 14.42 -5.23 -0.60
C CYS A 336 13.87 -6.14 -1.71
N ILE A 337 13.08 -5.61 -2.65
CA ILE A 337 12.58 -6.36 -3.81
C ILE A 337 13.75 -6.85 -4.69
N LEU A 338 14.72 -5.97 -4.99
CA LEU A 338 15.89 -6.35 -5.78
C LEU A 338 16.74 -7.38 -5.05
N ALA A 339 16.99 -7.22 -3.76
CA ALA A 339 17.71 -8.18 -2.93
C ALA A 339 17.05 -9.57 -2.97
N ARG A 340 15.71 -9.62 -2.79
CA ARG A 340 14.91 -10.85 -2.95
C ARG A 340 15.08 -11.47 -4.34
N LYS A 341 15.01 -10.67 -5.42
CA LYS A 341 15.17 -11.13 -6.81
C LYS A 341 16.59 -11.65 -7.08
N ILE A 342 17.61 -10.95 -6.62
CA ILE A 342 19.02 -11.32 -6.78
C ILE A 342 19.33 -12.63 -6.06
N ALA A 343 18.88 -12.80 -4.82
CA ALA A 343 19.02 -14.04 -4.06
C ALA A 343 18.13 -15.17 -4.59
N ARG A 344 17.13 -14.86 -5.44
CA ARG A 344 16.08 -15.77 -5.93
C ARG A 344 15.31 -16.45 -4.81
N VAL A 345 14.83 -15.66 -3.87
CA VAL A 345 13.83 -16.14 -2.90
C VAL A 345 12.48 -16.30 -3.61
N THR A 346 11.91 -17.50 -3.49
CA THR A 346 10.62 -17.90 -4.08
C THR A 346 9.51 -17.93 -3.03
N ASN A 347 8.29 -18.24 -3.45
CA ASN A 347 7.18 -18.45 -2.52
C ASN A 347 7.31 -19.72 -1.68
N THR A 348 8.15 -20.67 -2.07
CA THR A 348 8.40 -21.93 -1.35
C THR A 348 9.81 -22.03 -0.77
N SER A 349 10.54 -20.92 -0.73
CA SER A 349 11.90 -20.88 -0.15
C SER A 349 11.92 -21.35 1.30
N GLU A 350 12.96 -22.08 1.67
CA GLU A 350 13.16 -22.60 3.03
C GLU A 350 13.59 -21.48 3.97
N ILE A 351 12.98 -21.43 5.15
CA ILE A 351 13.47 -20.60 6.26
C ILE A 351 14.51 -21.43 7.04
N ILE A 352 15.79 -21.04 6.87
CA ILE A 352 16.92 -21.70 7.54
C ILE A 352 16.98 -21.33 9.03
N LYS A 353 16.68 -20.08 9.35
CA LYS A 353 16.71 -19.54 10.70
C LYS A 353 15.57 -18.57 10.95
N SER A 354 14.96 -18.71 12.11
CA SER A 354 13.97 -17.77 12.66
C SER A 354 14.18 -17.74 14.17
N GLU A 355 14.87 -16.72 14.67
CA GLU A 355 15.30 -16.65 16.07
C GLU A 355 14.93 -15.31 16.69
N GLY A 356 14.08 -15.36 17.71
CA GLY A 356 13.78 -14.19 18.55
C GLY A 356 14.83 -14.01 19.63
N GLN A 357 15.32 -12.79 19.78
CA GLN A 357 16.19 -12.33 20.86
C GLN A 357 15.50 -11.22 21.64
N ASP A 358 15.95 -10.93 22.87
CA ASP A 358 15.28 -9.92 23.71
C ASP A 358 15.27 -8.52 23.07
N ASN A 359 16.29 -8.20 22.28
CA ASN A 359 16.46 -6.92 21.61
C ASN A 359 16.23 -6.96 20.09
N GLY A 360 15.79 -8.09 19.53
CA GLY A 360 15.59 -8.19 18.09
C GLY A 360 15.21 -9.57 17.59
N TYR A 361 15.33 -9.73 16.28
CA TYR A 361 14.99 -10.98 15.58
C TYR A 361 15.94 -11.22 14.41
N VAL A 362 16.28 -12.48 14.18
CA VAL A 362 17.13 -12.96 13.10
C VAL A 362 16.33 -13.89 12.19
N LEU A 363 16.25 -13.55 10.91
CA LEU A 363 15.63 -14.38 9.87
C LEU A 363 16.66 -14.70 8.79
N ILE A 364 16.76 -15.98 8.39
CA ILE A 364 17.53 -16.39 7.21
C ILE A 364 16.63 -17.23 6.32
N VAL A 365 16.50 -16.80 5.07
CA VAL A 365 15.72 -17.49 4.03
C VAL A 365 16.64 -17.89 2.89
N LYS A 366 16.54 -19.15 2.48
CA LYS A 366 17.33 -19.72 1.39
C LYS A 366 16.73 -19.37 0.04
N GLY A 367 17.46 -18.64 -0.76
CA GLY A 367 17.12 -18.48 -2.16
C GLY A 367 17.94 -19.43 -3.06
N ASP A 368 17.57 -19.56 -4.32
CA ASP A 368 18.24 -20.46 -5.26
C ASP A 368 19.67 -20.02 -5.60
N LYS A 369 19.98 -18.72 -5.46
CA LYS A 369 21.30 -18.16 -5.74
C LYS A 369 22.10 -17.77 -4.49
N GLY A 370 21.41 -17.57 -3.37
CA GLY A 370 22.03 -17.17 -2.11
C GLY A 370 20.97 -16.90 -1.06
N ASN A 371 21.39 -16.72 0.18
CA ASN A 371 20.48 -16.49 1.28
C ASN A 371 20.16 -15.01 1.44
N VAL A 372 18.98 -14.73 1.95
CA VAL A 372 18.60 -13.45 2.55
C VAL A 372 18.77 -13.58 4.06
N LEU A 373 19.43 -12.60 4.67
CA LEU A 373 19.49 -12.42 6.13
C LEU A 373 18.80 -11.09 6.47
N LEU A 374 17.78 -11.14 7.29
CA LEU A 374 17.12 -9.96 7.85
C LEU A 374 17.34 -9.90 9.36
N LEU A 375 17.83 -8.75 9.82
CA LEU A 375 17.94 -8.40 11.23
C LEU A 375 16.92 -7.33 11.55
N LEU A 376 16.04 -7.56 12.53
CA LEU A 376 15.07 -6.59 13.03
C LEU A 376 15.45 -6.17 14.45
N GLY A 377 15.33 -4.87 14.76
CA GLY A 377 15.85 -4.31 16.00
C GLY A 377 17.38 -4.37 16.06
N SER A 378 17.93 -4.80 17.20
CA SER A 378 19.38 -4.85 17.44
C SER A 378 19.86 -6.23 17.89
N PRO A 379 19.52 -7.33 17.18
CA PRO A 379 19.99 -8.66 17.56
C PRO A 379 21.49 -8.80 17.35
N THR A 380 22.10 -9.72 18.09
CA THR A 380 23.50 -10.12 17.87
C THR A 380 23.54 -11.26 16.87
N TYR A 381 24.22 -11.03 15.74
CA TYR A 381 24.43 -12.05 14.70
C TYR A 381 25.72 -11.78 13.92
N ASP A 382 26.44 -12.84 13.54
CA ASP A 382 27.61 -12.74 12.66
C ASP A 382 27.18 -12.56 11.21
N THR A 383 27.48 -11.40 10.65
CA THR A 383 27.14 -11.04 9.27
C THR A 383 28.30 -11.22 8.28
N SER A 384 29.41 -11.84 8.67
CA SER A 384 30.63 -11.95 7.84
C SER A 384 30.42 -12.69 6.50
N GLY A 385 29.41 -13.57 6.43
CA GLY A 385 29.01 -14.27 5.20
C GLY A 385 28.06 -13.49 4.28
N TYR A 386 27.75 -12.24 4.62
CA TYR A 386 26.71 -11.46 3.97
C TYR A 386 27.18 -10.04 3.64
N GLN A 387 26.58 -9.46 2.61
CA GLN A 387 26.75 -8.07 2.23
C GLN A 387 25.42 -7.31 2.43
N LEU A 388 25.52 -6.05 2.89
CA LEU A 388 24.37 -5.22 3.17
C LEU A 388 23.70 -4.80 1.86
N ALA A 389 22.42 -5.11 1.71
CA ALA A 389 21.60 -4.71 0.57
C ALA A 389 20.77 -3.45 0.86
N CYS A 390 20.17 -3.38 2.04
CA CYS A 390 19.34 -2.26 2.48
C CYS A 390 19.34 -2.17 4.00
N GLU A 391 19.24 -0.95 4.52
CA GLU A 391 18.98 -0.70 5.93
C GLU A 391 18.02 0.47 6.11
N GLY A 392 17.34 0.50 7.24
CA GLY A 392 16.45 1.56 7.67
C GLY A 392 16.24 1.51 9.17
N GLU A 393 15.22 2.20 9.66
CA GLU A 393 14.91 2.20 11.06
C GLU A 393 14.51 0.80 11.54
N ASN A 394 15.25 0.26 12.50
CA ASN A 394 15.03 -1.06 13.11
C ASN A 394 15.12 -2.26 12.15
N PHE A 395 15.74 -2.12 10.98
CA PHE A 395 16.04 -3.28 10.15
C PHE A 395 17.34 -3.13 9.37
N ARG A 396 17.98 -4.28 9.08
CA ARG A 396 19.11 -4.45 8.17
C ARG A 396 18.88 -5.69 7.32
N TYR A 397 18.87 -5.51 6.02
CA TYR A 397 18.59 -6.54 5.03
C TYR A 397 19.86 -6.87 4.26
N TYR A 398 20.32 -8.10 4.36
CA TYR A 398 21.54 -8.58 3.74
C TYR A 398 21.24 -9.69 2.75
N ILE A 399 22.16 -9.91 1.80
CA ILE A 399 22.20 -11.10 0.95
C ILE A 399 23.59 -11.74 1.02
N SER A 400 23.70 -13.02 0.62
CA SER A 400 24.99 -13.75 0.60
C SER A 400 26.07 -12.97 -0.13
N ASN A 401 27.31 -13.02 0.38
CA ASN A 401 28.48 -12.44 -0.31
C ASN A 401 28.65 -13.04 -1.71
N GLY A 402 29.22 -12.24 -2.61
CA GLY A 402 29.53 -12.65 -3.98
C GLY A 402 28.39 -12.56 -4.99
N LEU A 403 27.18 -12.16 -4.55
CA LEU A 403 26.11 -11.79 -5.47
C LEU A 403 26.32 -10.36 -5.98
N ASP A 404 25.98 -10.11 -7.24
CA ASP A 404 26.06 -8.76 -7.81
C ASP A 404 24.91 -7.90 -7.25
N ILE A 405 25.27 -6.83 -6.54
CA ILE A 405 24.34 -5.86 -5.93
C ILE A 405 24.29 -4.52 -6.68
N SER A 406 24.87 -4.43 -7.86
CA SER A 406 24.96 -3.18 -8.63
C SER A 406 23.59 -2.55 -8.89
N GLU A 407 22.55 -3.36 -9.14
CA GLU A 407 21.17 -2.86 -9.27
C GLU A 407 20.66 -2.23 -7.99
N ILE A 408 21.01 -2.79 -6.81
CA ILE A 408 20.62 -2.25 -5.50
C ILE A 408 21.35 -0.93 -5.22
N GLU A 409 22.64 -0.86 -5.54
CA GLU A 409 23.46 0.34 -5.35
C GLU A 409 23.01 1.48 -6.27
N ASN A 410 22.50 1.14 -7.46
CA ASN A 410 21.94 2.10 -8.41
C ASN A 410 20.56 2.62 -8.04
N VAL A 411 19.85 1.98 -7.09
CA VAL A 411 18.61 2.56 -6.54
C VAL A 411 19.00 3.83 -5.80
N LYS A 412 18.63 4.94 -6.37
CA LYS A 412 18.77 6.23 -5.68
C LYS A 412 17.55 6.41 -4.77
N PRO A 413 17.72 7.09 -3.62
CA PRO A 413 16.57 7.65 -2.95
C PRO A 413 15.77 8.32 -4.04
N ASP A 414 14.47 8.02 -4.14
CA ASP A 414 13.68 8.72 -5.11
C ASP A 414 14.01 10.19 -4.89
N ASP A 415 14.67 10.80 -5.87
CA ASP A 415 14.31 12.15 -6.16
C ASP A 415 12.81 12.05 -6.36
N ILE A 416 12.05 12.14 -5.27
CA ILE A 416 10.75 12.74 -5.37
C ILE A 416 11.12 13.97 -6.14
N ASN A 417 10.66 14.10 -7.40
CA ASN A 417 10.87 15.30 -8.22
C ASN A 417 10.12 16.48 -7.59
N HIS A 418 10.16 16.49 -6.28
CA HIS A 418 9.73 17.56 -5.43
C HIS A 418 10.97 18.42 -5.21
N THR A 419 11.19 19.31 -6.16
CA THR A 419 12.23 20.32 -6.04
C THR A 419 11.91 21.12 -4.80
N ILE A 420 12.60 20.82 -3.68
CA ILE A 420 12.48 21.63 -2.48
C ILE A 420 12.82 23.06 -2.90
N PRO A 421 11.89 24.01 -2.75
CA PRO A 421 12.11 25.36 -3.25
C PRO A 421 13.37 25.96 -2.63
N PRO A 422 14.21 26.66 -3.41
CA PRO A 422 15.50 27.20 -2.93
C PRO A 422 15.35 28.25 -1.82
N PHE A 423 14.16 28.77 -1.61
CA PHE A 423 13.86 29.67 -0.48
C PHE A 423 13.64 28.93 0.84
N CYS A 424 13.48 27.58 0.83
CA CYS A 424 13.48 26.78 2.03
C CYS A 424 14.91 26.68 2.56
N THR A 425 15.21 27.35 3.67
CA THR A 425 16.54 27.37 4.26
C THR A 425 16.49 27.17 5.75
N VAL A 426 17.45 26.43 6.30
CA VAL A 426 17.64 26.21 7.75
C VAL A 426 18.80 27.08 8.22
N LYS A 427 18.61 27.83 9.30
CA LYS A 427 19.69 28.62 9.93
C LYS A 427 20.50 27.73 10.86
N GLU A 428 21.75 28.11 11.13
CA GLU A 428 22.58 27.40 12.09
C GLU A 428 21.93 27.40 13.49
N GLY A 429 21.81 26.23 14.10
CA GLY A 429 21.17 26.04 15.40
C GLY A 429 19.64 26.15 15.41
N GLU A 430 18.99 26.30 14.25
CA GLU A 430 17.54 26.38 14.14
C GLU A 430 16.90 24.98 14.16
N THR A 431 15.84 24.81 14.95
CA THR A 431 14.95 23.66 14.89
C THR A 431 13.69 24.07 14.12
N CYS A 432 13.46 23.50 12.95
CA CYS A 432 12.38 23.88 12.06
C CYS A 432 11.89 22.72 11.18
N ALA A 433 10.73 22.94 10.55
CA ALA A 433 10.16 22.06 9.54
C ALA A 433 9.41 22.88 8.48
N PHE A 434 9.35 22.36 7.27
CA PHE A 434 8.68 22.98 6.14
C PHE A 434 7.48 22.16 5.73
N PHE A 435 6.40 22.81 5.29
CA PHE A 435 5.18 22.13 4.83
C PHE A 435 4.68 22.75 3.53
N GLU A 436 4.50 21.89 2.53
CA GLU A 436 3.84 22.22 1.30
C GLU A 436 2.33 21.99 1.43
N GLN A 437 1.57 23.06 1.36
CA GLN A 437 0.14 23.04 1.49
C GLN A 437 -0.49 22.44 0.23
N PRO A 438 -1.30 21.37 0.33
CA PRO A 438 -2.05 20.83 -0.81
C PRO A 438 -2.96 21.89 -1.45
N SER A 439 -3.16 21.78 -2.76
CA SER A 439 -4.00 22.72 -3.52
C SER A 439 -5.51 22.52 -3.34
N SER A 440 -5.94 21.49 -2.61
CA SER A 440 -7.36 21.24 -2.36
C SER A 440 -8.00 22.35 -1.51
N SER A 441 -9.27 22.64 -1.74
CA SER A 441 -10.04 23.61 -0.95
C SER A 441 -10.14 23.23 0.53
N GLU A 442 -10.02 21.95 0.87
CA GLU A 442 -10.02 21.44 2.23
C GLU A 442 -8.80 21.92 3.03
N TRP A 443 -7.67 22.20 2.36
CA TRP A 443 -6.46 22.74 2.96
C TRP A 443 -6.37 24.27 2.94
N ALA A 444 -7.42 24.98 2.51
CA ALA A 444 -7.41 26.44 2.46
C ALA A 444 -7.13 27.08 3.84
N GLY A 445 -6.51 28.26 3.84
CA GLY A 445 -6.26 29.06 5.02
C GLY A 445 -4.82 28.97 5.56
N ASN A 446 -4.65 29.35 6.83
CA ASN A 446 -3.35 29.32 7.49
C ASN A 446 -3.02 27.92 7.98
N ILE A 447 -1.74 27.58 7.97
CA ILE A 447 -1.23 26.32 8.50
C ILE A 447 -0.67 26.53 9.90
N TYR A 448 -0.92 25.55 10.76
CA TYR A 448 -0.41 25.45 12.14
C TYR A 448 0.40 24.17 12.28
N CYS A 449 1.36 24.18 13.19
CA CYS A 449 2.20 23.04 13.52
C CYS A 449 1.96 22.60 14.97
N TRP A 450 1.83 21.28 15.13
CA TRP A 450 1.87 20.62 16.43
C TRP A 450 3.06 19.67 16.44
N ALA A 451 4.04 19.93 17.33
CA ALA A 451 5.26 19.15 17.43
C ALA A 451 5.49 18.72 18.88
N TRP A 452 5.82 17.45 19.12
CA TRP A 452 5.94 16.88 20.45
C TRP A 452 6.96 15.74 20.51
N ASP A 453 7.33 15.37 21.73
CA ASP A 453 8.04 14.14 22.09
C ASP A 453 7.26 13.32 23.12
N SER A 454 7.84 12.24 23.65
CA SER A 454 7.20 11.41 24.69
C SER A 454 6.95 12.15 26.02
N ASN A 455 7.55 13.31 26.24
CA ASN A 455 7.54 14.03 27.52
C ASN A 455 6.77 15.35 27.48
N GLY A 456 6.60 15.95 26.32
CA GLY A 456 5.95 17.26 26.23
C GLY A 456 5.82 17.79 24.79
N ASN A 457 5.59 19.08 24.69
CA ASN A 457 5.18 19.75 23.47
C ASN A 457 6.02 20.98 23.17
N PHE A 458 6.42 21.14 21.92
CA PHE A 458 7.24 22.25 21.40
C PHE A 458 6.42 23.38 20.77
N THR A 459 5.08 23.27 20.83
CA THR A 459 4.14 24.20 20.17
C THR A 459 3.08 24.70 21.16
N MET A 460 3.49 25.15 22.36
CA MET A 460 2.66 25.83 23.37
C MET A 460 1.62 24.93 24.09
N GLY A 461 1.54 23.62 23.83
CA GLY A 461 0.71 22.68 24.58
C GLY A 461 -0.81 22.80 24.38
N LYS A 462 -1.28 23.61 23.42
CA LYS A 462 -2.71 23.76 23.05
C LYS A 462 -2.89 23.57 21.56
N TRP A 463 -3.79 22.67 21.19
CA TRP A 463 -4.19 22.45 19.80
C TRP A 463 -4.78 23.74 19.19
N PRO A 464 -4.44 24.08 17.96
CA PRO A 464 -3.66 23.36 16.94
C PRO A 464 -2.15 23.64 16.98
N GLY A 465 -1.60 24.16 18.05
CA GLY A 465 -0.20 24.53 18.17
C GLY A 465 0.10 25.94 17.68
N VAL A 466 1.23 26.10 17.02
CA VAL A 466 1.75 27.39 16.58
C VAL A 466 1.48 27.61 15.11
N LYS A 467 1.03 28.82 14.74
CA LYS A 467 0.86 29.22 13.34
C LYS A 467 2.22 29.23 12.64
N CYS A 468 2.29 28.55 11.49
CA CYS A 468 3.46 28.58 10.62
C CYS A 468 3.58 29.91 9.86
N GLU A 469 4.79 30.24 9.44
CA GLU A 469 5.06 31.37 8.55
C GLU A 469 4.95 30.92 7.09
N LYS A 470 4.21 31.65 6.26
CA LYS A 470 4.21 31.42 4.81
C LYS A 470 5.49 32.01 4.23
N ILE A 471 6.38 31.17 3.70
CA ILE A 471 7.71 31.58 3.22
C ILE A 471 7.81 31.70 1.70
N GLY A 472 6.82 31.18 0.95
CA GLY A 472 6.82 31.26 -0.51
C GLY A 472 5.72 30.42 -1.15
N THR A 473 5.87 30.25 -2.46
CA THR A 473 4.97 29.43 -3.30
C THR A 473 5.84 28.66 -4.28
N THR A 474 5.52 27.37 -4.50
CA THR A 474 6.22 26.51 -5.47
C THR A 474 5.94 26.97 -6.90
N ALA A 475 6.67 26.41 -7.89
CA ALA A 475 6.44 26.67 -9.31
C ALA A 475 5.02 26.22 -9.74
N GLU A 476 4.47 25.19 -9.08
CA GLU A 476 3.12 24.66 -9.31
C GLU A 476 2.04 25.43 -8.56
N GLY A 477 2.39 26.55 -7.89
CA GLY A 477 1.43 27.43 -7.22
C GLY A 477 1.04 27.00 -5.81
N LYS A 478 1.69 26.01 -5.20
CA LYS A 478 1.41 25.55 -3.84
C LYS A 478 2.13 26.42 -2.80
N ASN A 479 1.42 26.79 -1.74
CA ASN A 479 2.01 27.56 -0.65
C ASN A 479 2.97 26.72 0.18
N VAL A 480 4.10 27.30 0.57
CA VAL A 480 5.07 26.67 1.46
C VAL A 480 5.11 27.42 2.78
N TRP A 481 5.01 26.66 3.85
CA TRP A 481 4.96 27.15 5.22
C TRP A 481 6.17 26.63 6.00
N LYS A 482 6.66 27.44 6.95
CA LYS A 482 7.75 27.07 7.85
C LYS A 482 7.28 27.18 9.29
N TRP A 483 7.50 26.13 10.06
CA TRP A 483 7.49 26.18 11.51
C TRP A 483 8.93 26.31 12.01
N THR A 484 9.13 27.20 12.99
CA THR A 484 10.40 27.36 13.70
C THR A 484 10.12 27.29 15.18
N TRP A 485 10.90 26.48 15.90
CA TRP A 485 10.79 26.38 17.33
C TRP A 485 11.33 27.67 17.98
N ASP A 486 10.55 28.25 18.89
CA ASP A 486 10.88 29.51 19.60
C ASP A 486 11.60 29.28 20.95
N GLY A 487 12.07 28.06 21.23
CA GLY A 487 12.73 27.68 22.47
C GLY A 487 11.78 27.32 23.61
N LYS A 488 10.46 27.41 23.43
CA LYS A 488 9.47 27.10 24.47
C LYS A 488 9.09 25.62 24.41
N TYR A 489 8.99 25.04 25.60
CA TYR A 489 8.56 23.66 25.77
C TYR A 489 7.56 23.57 26.91
N VAL A 490 6.52 22.76 26.75
CA VAL A 490 5.43 22.58 27.72
C VAL A 490 5.36 21.12 28.14
N LYS A 491 5.48 20.86 29.44
CA LYS A 491 5.31 19.53 30.05
C LYS A 491 4.25 19.62 31.16
N ASN A 492 3.29 18.70 31.17
CA ASN A 492 2.20 18.68 32.15
C ASN A 492 1.47 20.04 32.28
N ASN A 493 1.20 20.70 31.15
CA ASN A 493 0.58 22.03 31.04
C ASN A 493 1.39 23.19 31.69
N ALA A 494 2.63 22.98 32.04
CA ALA A 494 3.53 23.99 32.57
C ALA A 494 4.69 24.29 31.59
N ALA A 495 5.00 25.55 31.38
CA ALA A 495 6.16 25.95 30.59
C ALA A 495 7.46 25.53 31.30
N THR A 496 8.36 24.90 30.54
CA THR A 496 9.67 24.46 31.02
C THR A 496 10.70 24.56 29.90
N THR A 497 11.92 24.13 30.13
CA THR A 497 12.99 24.10 29.12
C THR A 497 13.35 22.67 28.75
N THR A 498 13.83 22.46 27.53
CA THR A 498 14.40 21.20 27.05
C THR A 498 15.60 21.47 26.14
N THR A 499 16.53 20.54 26.11
CA THR A 499 17.63 20.51 25.13
C THR A 499 17.33 19.52 23.99
N GLY A 500 16.17 18.82 24.08
CA GLY A 500 15.72 17.89 23.04
C GLY A 500 15.08 18.59 21.85
N ILE A 501 14.77 17.81 20.84
CA ILE A 501 13.99 18.21 19.67
C ILE A 501 12.74 17.32 19.59
N PRO A 502 11.68 17.73 18.87
CA PRO A 502 10.50 16.89 18.67
C PRO A 502 10.85 15.52 18.08
N THR A 503 10.03 14.54 18.37
CA THR A 503 10.05 13.24 17.66
C THR A 503 8.93 13.12 16.65
N ASN A 504 7.84 13.86 16.86
CA ASN A 504 6.65 13.82 16.00
C ASN A 504 6.18 15.22 15.64
N ILE A 505 5.48 15.32 14.49
CA ILE A 505 4.94 16.57 13.98
C ILE A 505 3.64 16.34 13.22
N ILE A 506 2.69 17.28 13.35
CA ILE A 506 1.46 17.40 12.55
C ILE A 506 1.37 18.80 11.98
N PHE A 507 0.90 18.93 10.75
CA PHE A 507 0.45 20.20 10.17
C PHE A 507 -1.07 20.18 10.00
N THR A 508 -1.73 21.34 10.25
CA THR A 508 -3.19 21.45 10.17
C THR A 508 -3.61 22.87 9.77
N ASN A 509 -4.75 23.00 9.10
CA ASN A 509 -5.35 24.30 8.79
C ASN A 509 -6.37 24.79 9.84
N LYS A 510 -6.61 24.03 10.89
CA LYS A 510 -7.48 24.31 12.05
C LYS A 510 -8.95 24.65 11.76
N ASN A 511 -9.26 25.47 10.75
CA ASN A 511 -10.50 26.25 10.70
C ASN A 511 -11.45 25.89 9.55
N ILE A 512 -10.99 25.10 8.56
CA ILE A 512 -11.80 24.73 7.39
C ILE A 512 -11.73 23.22 7.27
N GLY A 513 -12.78 22.53 7.73
CA GLY A 513 -12.88 21.07 7.61
C GLY A 513 -11.99 20.23 8.53
N ASN A 514 -11.27 20.85 9.49
CA ASN A 514 -10.33 20.19 10.41
C ASN A 514 -9.27 19.31 9.70
N LYS A 515 -8.79 19.73 8.53
CA LYS A 515 -7.74 18.98 7.83
C LYS A 515 -6.43 19.02 8.61
N GLN A 516 -5.82 17.87 8.73
CA GLN A 516 -4.49 17.70 9.32
C GLN A 516 -3.75 16.57 8.64
N THR A 517 -2.44 16.56 8.75
CA THR A 517 -1.61 15.40 8.39
C THR A 517 -1.75 14.31 9.45
N ASN A 518 -1.33 13.10 9.09
CA ASN A 518 -1.06 12.06 10.08
C ASN A 518 0.05 12.48 11.05
N ASP A 519 0.26 11.71 12.11
CA ASP A 519 1.42 11.82 12.98
C ASP A 519 2.68 11.46 12.17
N MET A 520 3.46 12.46 11.78
CA MET A 520 4.69 12.25 11.02
C MET A 520 5.91 12.29 11.92
N GLN A 521 6.93 11.51 11.60
CA GLN A 521 8.21 11.57 12.29
C GLN A 521 8.88 12.93 12.02
N PHE A 522 9.26 13.65 13.08
CA PHE A 522 10.00 14.88 12.96
C PHE A 522 11.49 14.60 12.65
N LYS A 523 12.00 15.29 11.64
CA LYS A 523 13.45 15.47 11.41
C LYS A 523 13.71 16.95 11.19
N ASN A 524 14.75 17.47 11.84
CA ASN A 524 15.04 18.91 11.73
C ASN A 524 15.35 19.32 10.30
N GLY A 525 14.69 20.37 9.82
CA GLY A 525 14.85 20.87 8.47
C GLY A 525 14.16 20.07 7.37
N ASN A 526 13.34 19.07 7.70
CA ASN A 526 12.61 18.32 6.68
C ASN A 526 11.48 19.12 6.04
N TYR A 527 11.24 18.80 4.78
CA TYR A 527 10.17 19.31 3.95
C TYR A 527 9.06 18.24 3.84
N TYR A 528 7.85 18.60 4.23
CA TYR A 528 6.69 17.72 4.36
C TYR A 528 5.58 18.12 3.40
N GLY A 529 4.79 17.16 2.93
CA GLY A 529 3.50 17.33 2.29
C GLY A 529 2.38 16.69 3.09
N GLU A 530 1.20 16.51 2.48
CA GLU A 530 0.09 15.78 3.11
C GLU A 530 0.47 14.32 3.27
N ASN A 531 0.79 13.92 4.52
CA ASN A 531 1.17 12.55 4.90
C ASN A 531 2.43 11.99 4.22
N ILE A 532 3.28 12.86 3.72
CA ILE A 532 4.53 12.50 3.05
C ILE A 532 5.69 13.37 3.53
N THR A 533 6.88 12.79 3.62
CA THR A 533 8.14 13.49 3.89
C THR A 533 8.98 13.51 2.61
N TYR A 534 9.18 14.69 2.05
CA TYR A 534 9.95 14.85 0.81
C TYR A 534 11.47 14.84 1.01
N GLY A 535 11.94 14.93 2.25
CA GLY A 535 13.37 14.92 2.57
C GLY A 535 13.88 16.17 3.25
N ASN A 536 15.18 16.23 3.46
CA ASN A 536 15.82 17.30 4.20
C ASN A 536 16.18 18.50 3.30
N VAL A 537 15.91 19.70 3.78
CA VAL A 537 16.37 20.94 3.15
C VAL A 537 17.90 21.02 3.27
N THR A 538 18.61 20.91 2.16
CA THR A 538 20.08 20.90 2.12
C THR A 538 20.71 22.30 2.09
N GLY A 539 19.89 23.36 2.09
CA GLY A 539 20.35 24.75 2.06
C GLY A 539 20.63 25.29 3.46
N ILE A 540 21.89 25.41 3.85
CA ILE A 540 22.27 26.20 5.02
C ILE A 540 22.27 27.68 4.61
N SER A 541 21.28 28.47 5.07
CA SER A 541 21.36 29.92 4.96
C SER A 541 22.23 30.48 6.09
N GLY A 542 23.47 30.75 5.82
CA GLY A 542 24.39 31.26 6.84
C GLY A 542 25.79 31.59 6.33
N ILE A 543 26.11 31.19 5.10
CA ILE A 543 27.29 31.76 4.45
C ILE A 543 26.87 33.13 3.91
N LYS A 544 26.96 34.18 4.71
CA LYS A 544 27.22 35.49 4.13
C LYS A 544 28.43 35.29 3.26
N ALA A 545 28.23 35.39 1.96
CA ALA A 545 29.32 35.70 1.05
C ALA A 545 29.79 37.12 1.42
N ASP A 546 30.59 37.21 2.45
CA ASP A 546 31.44 38.37 2.62
C ASP A 546 32.33 38.37 1.40
N ALA A 547 32.03 39.32 0.55
CA ALA A 547 32.62 39.54 -0.74
C ALA A 547 34.13 39.78 -0.63
N LYS A 548 34.89 38.69 -0.65
CA LYS A 548 36.21 38.53 -1.23
C LYS A 548 36.48 37.05 -1.20
N GLY A 549 36.11 36.39 -2.31
CA GLY A 549 36.47 34.99 -2.50
C GLY A 549 37.94 34.82 -2.21
N ASP A 550 38.28 33.85 -1.36
CA ASP A 550 39.65 33.46 -1.03
C ASP A 550 40.41 32.85 -2.21
N GLY A 551 39.81 32.85 -3.42
CA GLY A 551 40.36 32.24 -4.61
C GLY A 551 40.41 30.73 -4.59
N SER A 552 39.81 30.10 -3.56
CA SER A 552 39.82 28.64 -3.41
C SER A 552 38.83 27.96 -4.34
N TRP A 553 39.19 26.75 -4.77
CA TRP A 553 38.38 25.88 -5.59
C TRP A 553 37.82 24.73 -4.74
N TYR A 554 36.56 24.35 -5.00
CA TYR A 554 35.89 23.27 -4.31
C TYR A 554 35.21 22.33 -5.31
N THR A 555 35.09 21.06 -4.97
CA THR A 555 34.20 20.12 -5.68
C THR A 555 32.74 20.53 -5.45
N ILE A 556 31.82 19.98 -6.24
CA ILE A 556 30.36 20.19 -6.04
C ILE A 556 29.90 19.65 -4.66
N SER A 557 30.61 18.67 -4.12
CA SER A 557 30.38 18.12 -2.77
C SER A 557 30.99 18.96 -1.63
N GLY A 558 31.59 20.13 -1.92
CA GLY A 558 32.14 21.06 -0.93
C GLY A 558 33.56 20.74 -0.46
N VAL A 559 34.27 19.78 -1.06
CA VAL A 559 35.66 19.46 -0.72
C VAL A 559 36.58 20.52 -1.33
N ARG A 560 37.41 21.18 -0.49
CA ARG A 560 38.40 22.16 -0.94
C ARG A 560 39.51 21.48 -1.75
N LEU A 561 39.81 22.03 -2.91
CA LEU A 561 40.87 21.55 -3.78
C LEU A 561 42.18 22.32 -3.48
N PRO A 562 43.34 21.67 -3.65
CA PRO A 562 44.64 22.29 -3.36
C PRO A 562 45.00 23.41 -4.37
N GLY A 563 44.19 23.60 -5.42
CA GLY A 563 44.37 24.62 -6.44
C GLY A 563 43.32 24.54 -7.53
N LYS A 564 43.50 25.29 -8.61
CA LYS A 564 42.60 25.26 -9.77
C LYS A 564 42.55 23.86 -10.39
N PRO A 565 41.34 23.25 -10.52
CA PRO A 565 41.22 21.88 -11.00
C PRO A 565 41.75 21.75 -12.42
N THR A 566 42.44 20.65 -12.71
CA THR A 566 43.00 20.33 -14.04
C THR A 566 42.08 19.41 -14.83
N GLN A 567 41.19 18.69 -14.19
CA GLN A 567 40.23 17.78 -14.83
C GLN A 567 38.99 18.52 -15.33
N LYS A 568 38.36 18.01 -16.39
CA LYS A 568 37.05 18.49 -16.85
C LYS A 568 35.99 18.22 -15.80
N GLY A 569 35.17 19.18 -15.53
CA GLY A 569 34.11 19.02 -14.52
C GLY A 569 33.50 20.35 -14.11
N VAL A 570 32.50 20.26 -13.19
CA VAL A 570 31.88 21.42 -12.58
C VAL A 570 32.46 21.59 -11.18
N TYR A 571 32.90 22.80 -10.87
CA TYR A 571 33.55 23.16 -9.61
C TYR A 571 32.91 24.41 -9.02
N ILE A 572 33.17 24.71 -7.76
CA ILE A 572 32.77 25.95 -7.11
C ILE A 572 34.03 26.80 -6.90
N HIS A 573 34.00 28.03 -7.41
CA HIS A 573 35.07 28.99 -7.25
C HIS A 573 34.46 30.37 -6.93
N ASN A 574 34.92 31.01 -5.87
CA ASN A 574 34.36 32.27 -5.39
C ASN A 574 32.83 32.25 -5.25
N GLY A 575 32.26 31.13 -4.76
CA GLY A 575 30.82 30.94 -4.56
C GLY A 575 30.00 30.74 -5.84
N ARG A 576 30.63 30.59 -7.00
CA ARG A 576 29.96 30.35 -8.29
C ARG A 576 30.34 29.01 -8.89
N LYS A 577 29.40 28.39 -9.59
CA LYS A 577 29.68 27.18 -10.38
C LYS A 577 30.46 27.55 -11.63
N GLU A 578 31.65 26.98 -11.79
CA GLU A 578 32.48 27.11 -12.98
C GLU A 578 32.66 25.75 -13.65
N MET A 579 32.41 25.71 -14.95
CA MET A 579 32.64 24.51 -15.78
C MET A 579 34.03 24.57 -16.38
N LYS A 580 34.88 23.58 -16.09
CA LYS A 580 36.14 23.39 -16.78
C LYS A 580 35.92 22.44 -17.94
N LYS A 581 36.12 22.94 -19.16
CA LYS A 581 36.01 22.20 -20.44
C LYS A 581 37.21 21.29 -20.70
#